data_db28269204c62462ad37383b92f879e7
#
_entry.id   db28269204c62462ad37383b92f879e7
#
_cell.length_a   1.000
_cell.length_b   1.000
_cell.length_c   1.000
_cell.angle_alpha   90.00
_cell.angle_beta   90.00
_cell.angle_gamma   90.00
#
_symmetry.space_group_name_H-M   'P 1'
#
loop_
_entity.id
_entity.type
_entity.pdbx_description
1 polymer ?
#
loop_
_entity_poly.entity_id
_entity_poly.type
_entity_poly.pdbx_seq_one_letter_code
_entity_poly.pdbx_strand_id
1 'polypeptide(L)'
;MKSTIILIIIFTGVIALIGTMLGAFLGVVMNKPSRKLLGNIIGFASGLMLSIVVFELIPEATDKTGFLRTLFFLVLGIVIVVIIDKISSLNNDVNSEYTKVAFMVAIGIMLHNFPEGLIMGFGFVNGESLGLKMSIIIAIHDVPEGLAVAAPLMLSGVKNRKILFYAFLTALPTAIGAWLGIYIGSISTVILGNALAFASGVMLYVIYGEMIPQSKKLWAGTTSTLGILLGIILGLIMTNAI
;
A
#
# COMPACT_ATOMS: atom_id res chain seq x y z
N MET A 1 16.98 25.34 -12.17
CA MET A 1 17.23 23.90 -12.02
C MET A 1 17.19 23.43 -10.57
N LYS A 2 18.01 23.96 -9.62
CA LYS A 2 17.97 23.52 -8.20
C LYS A 2 16.63 23.83 -7.51
N SER A 3 16.03 24.98 -7.71
CA SER A 3 14.73 25.35 -7.14
C SER A 3 13.57 24.48 -7.64
N THR A 4 13.57 24.12 -8.91
CA THR A 4 12.55 23.25 -9.52
C THR A 4 12.64 21.83 -8.93
N ILE A 5 13.84 21.28 -8.76
CA ILE A 5 14.04 19.96 -8.15
C ILE A 5 13.55 19.95 -6.70
N ILE A 6 13.85 21.00 -5.92
CA ILE A 6 13.38 21.12 -4.53
C ILE A 6 11.84 21.15 -4.47
N LEU A 7 11.20 21.90 -5.36
CA LEU A 7 9.74 21.95 -5.44
C LEU A 7 9.14 20.58 -5.79
N ILE A 8 9.73 19.85 -6.72
CA ILE A 8 9.30 18.49 -7.07
C ILE A 8 9.46 17.55 -5.87
N ILE A 9 10.57 17.60 -5.16
CA ILE A 9 10.82 16.80 -3.96
C ILE A 9 9.75 17.06 -2.88
N ILE A 10 9.44 18.34 -2.61
CA ILE A 10 8.43 18.72 -1.63
C ILE A 10 7.04 18.23 -2.10
N PHE A 11 6.69 18.49 -3.35
CA PHE A 11 5.41 18.14 -3.93
C PHE A 11 5.19 16.62 -3.90
N THR A 12 6.15 15.82 -4.36
CA THR A 12 6.05 14.35 -4.34
C THR A 12 5.94 13.81 -2.92
N GLY A 13 6.73 14.35 -1.98
CA GLY A 13 6.66 13.95 -0.58
C GLY A 13 5.31 14.26 0.05
N VAL A 14 4.71 15.42 -0.26
CA VAL A 14 3.39 15.80 0.25
C VAL A 14 2.30 14.91 -0.35
N ILE A 15 2.29 14.71 -1.67
CA ILE A 15 1.29 13.85 -2.33
C ILE A 15 1.38 12.40 -1.83
N ALA A 16 2.58 11.87 -1.68
CA ALA A 16 2.81 10.53 -1.14
C ALA A 16 2.21 10.31 0.26
N LEU A 17 2.11 11.37 1.07
CA LEU A 17 1.52 11.30 2.41
C LEU A 17 0.01 11.54 2.42
N ILE A 18 -0.52 12.30 1.44
CA ILE A 18 -1.92 12.76 1.46
C ILE A 18 -2.89 11.57 1.40
N GLY A 19 -2.66 10.59 0.52
CA GLY A 19 -3.57 9.46 0.34
C GLY A 19 -3.77 8.67 1.64
N THR A 20 -2.70 8.13 2.17
CA THR A 20 -2.72 7.34 3.43
C THR A 20 -3.23 8.16 4.60
N MET A 21 -2.79 9.42 4.75
CA MET A 21 -3.25 10.30 5.84
C MET A 21 -4.73 10.64 5.72
N LEU A 22 -5.23 10.90 4.50
CA LEU A 22 -6.65 11.13 4.26
C LEU A 22 -7.48 9.90 4.63
N GLY A 23 -7.03 8.72 4.22
CA GLY A 23 -7.68 7.46 4.56
C GLY A 23 -7.73 7.22 6.07
N ALA A 24 -6.61 7.40 6.76
CA ALA A 24 -6.55 7.27 8.22
C ALA A 24 -7.41 8.31 8.94
N PHE A 25 -7.43 9.56 8.45
CA PHE A 25 -8.27 10.63 8.99
C PHE A 25 -9.76 10.31 8.82
N LEU A 26 -10.18 9.87 7.64
CA LEU A 26 -11.55 9.41 7.41
C LEU A 26 -11.92 8.28 8.37
N GLY A 27 -11.03 7.31 8.58
CA GLY A 27 -11.20 6.26 9.59
C GLY A 27 -11.48 6.84 10.96
N VAL A 28 -10.62 7.74 11.43
CA VAL A 28 -10.74 8.37 12.76
C VAL A 28 -12.02 9.20 12.92
N VAL A 29 -12.43 9.95 11.88
CA VAL A 29 -13.64 10.82 11.92
C VAL A 29 -14.92 9.99 11.97
N MET A 30 -14.94 8.79 11.42
CA MET A 30 -16.11 7.91 11.44
C MET A 30 -16.57 7.48 12.84
N ASN A 31 -15.82 7.80 13.88
CA ASN A 31 -16.13 7.64 15.29
C ASN A 31 -16.95 6.37 15.63
N LYS A 32 -16.27 5.27 15.91
CA LYS A 32 -16.85 3.94 16.15
C LYS A 32 -17.64 3.35 14.94
N PRO A 33 -16.99 3.19 13.79
CA PRO A 33 -17.64 2.58 12.65
C PRO A 33 -18.13 1.17 12.97
N SER A 34 -19.26 0.78 12.39
CA SER A 34 -19.78 -0.57 12.59
C SER A 34 -18.83 -1.63 12.02
N ARG A 35 -18.81 -2.83 12.64
CA ARG A 35 -18.00 -3.96 12.12
C ARG A 35 -18.33 -4.27 10.66
N LYS A 36 -19.60 -4.14 10.26
CA LYS A 36 -20.04 -4.29 8.87
C LYS A 36 -19.38 -3.26 7.95
N LEU A 37 -19.38 -1.98 8.34
CA LEU A 37 -18.75 -0.91 7.54
C LEU A 37 -17.24 -1.15 7.40
N LEU A 38 -16.56 -1.45 8.51
CA LEU A 38 -15.12 -1.75 8.50
C LEU A 38 -14.78 -2.97 7.65
N GLY A 39 -15.56 -4.06 7.77
CA GLY A 39 -15.37 -5.25 6.95
C GLY A 39 -15.52 -4.95 5.46
N ASN A 40 -16.51 -4.13 5.09
CA ASN A 40 -16.72 -3.74 3.69
C ASN A 40 -15.59 -2.83 3.17
N ILE A 41 -15.09 -1.88 3.98
CA ILE A 41 -13.99 -0.98 3.62
C ILE A 41 -12.68 -1.78 3.44
N ILE A 42 -12.35 -2.65 4.38
CA ILE A 42 -11.15 -3.50 4.27
C ILE A 42 -11.27 -4.44 3.07
N GLY A 43 -12.47 -5.02 2.83
CA GLY A 43 -12.73 -5.82 1.64
C GLY A 43 -12.52 -5.03 0.35
N PHE A 44 -13.05 -3.83 0.26
CA PHE A 44 -12.87 -2.95 -0.89
C PHE A 44 -11.39 -2.60 -1.10
N ALA A 45 -10.67 -2.21 -0.05
CA ALA A 45 -9.24 -1.92 -0.11
C ALA A 45 -8.44 -3.14 -0.58
N SER A 46 -8.73 -4.34 -0.04
CA SER A 46 -8.04 -5.56 -0.47
C SER A 46 -8.27 -5.90 -1.95
N GLY A 47 -9.49 -5.67 -2.46
CA GLY A 47 -9.82 -5.86 -3.87
C GLY A 47 -9.10 -4.87 -4.79
N LEU A 48 -9.04 -3.60 -4.38
CA LEU A 48 -8.34 -2.54 -5.11
C LEU A 48 -6.84 -2.84 -5.20
N MET A 49 -6.21 -3.14 -4.06
CA MET A 49 -4.80 -3.52 -4.00
C MET A 49 -4.50 -4.78 -4.84
N LEU A 50 -5.36 -5.80 -4.78
CA LEU A 50 -5.20 -7.02 -5.59
C LEU A 50 -5.19 -6.70 -7.09
N SER A 51 -6.09 -5.83 -7.54
CA SER A 51 -6.16 -5.41 -8.93
C SER A 51 -4.87 -4.71 -9.37
N ILE A 52 -4.38 -3.74 -8.58
CA ILE A 52 -3.12 -3.03 -8.87
C ILE A 52 -1.95 -4.01 -8.96
N VAL A 53 -1.84 -4.94 -8.01
CA VAL A 53 -0.75 -5.93 -8.03
C VAL A 53 -0.79 -6.80 -9.29
N VAL A 54 -1.97 -7.34 -9.62
CA VAL A 54 -2.09 -8.33 -10.72
C VAL A 54 -2.07 -7.68 -12.09
N PHE A 55 -2.66 -6.52 -12.26
CA PHE A 55 -2.84 -5.90 -13.57
C PHE A 55 -1.84 -4.77 -13.87
N GLU A 56 -1.10 -4.29 -12.87
CA GLU A 56 -0.11 -3.23 -13.06
C GLU A 56 1.29 -3.66 -12.60
N LEU A 57 1.49 -3.97 -11.30
CA LEU A 57 2.84 -4.19 -10.76
C LEU A 57 3.52 -5.43 -11.31
N ILE A 58 2.85 -6.58 -11.37
CA ILE A 58 3.42 -7.83 -11.88
C ILE A 58 3.72 -7.74 -13.40
N PRO A 59 2.81 -7.24 -14.27
CA PRO A 59 3.12 -6.99 -15.67
C PRO A 59 4.31 -6.05 -15.85
N GLU A 60 4.32 -4.90 -15.19
CA GLU A 60 5.40 -3.91 -15.27
C GLU A 60 6.75 -4.49 -14.82
N ALA A 61 6.77 -5.27 -13.73
CA ALA A 61 7.96 -5.99 -13.30
C ALA A 61 8.45 -6.99 -14.36
N THR A 62 7.51 -7.71 -14.99
CA THR A 62 7.80 -8.72 -16.00
C THR A 62 8.38 -8.10 -17.27
N ASP A 63 7.84 -6.98 -17.69
CA ASP A 63 8.37 -6.24 -18.85
C ASP A 63 9.79 -5.72 -18.62
N LYS A 64 10.11 -5.30 -17.39
CA LYS A 64 11.42 -4.76 -17.02
C LYS A 64 12.48 -5.83 -16.77
N THR A 65 12.12 -7.02 -16.29
CA THR A 65 13.11 -8.01 -15.80
C THR A 65 12.94 -9.41 -16.39
N GLY A 66 11.85 -9.66 -17.10
CA GLY A 66 11.47 -10.98 -17.61
C GLY A 66 10.81 -11.87 -16.55
N PHE A 67 10.02 -12.82 -17.01
CA PHE A 67 9.12 -13.64 -16.18
C PHE A 67 9.84 -14.39 -15.04
N LEU A 68 10.95 -15.07 -15.30
CA LEU A 68 11.62 -15.87 -14.28
C LEU A 68 12.18 -15.02 -13.13
N ARG A 69 12.73 -13.86 -13.47
CA ARG A 69 13.27 -12.93 -12.47
C ARG A 69 12.15 -12.30 -11.63
N THR A 70 11.05 -11.90 -12.27
CA THR A 70 9.85 -11.44 -11.59
C THR A 70 9.33 -12.49 -10.63
N LEU A 71 9.19 -13.74 -11.06
CA LEU A 71 8.75 -14.85 -10.21
C LEU A 71 9.67 -15.04 -9.00
N PHE A 72 10.99 -14.99 -9.20
CA PHE A 72 11.96 -15.11 -8.11
C PHE A 72 11.79 -14.03 -7.04
N PHE A 73 11.73 -12.75 -7.44
CA PHE A 73 11.59 -11.63 -6.48
C PHE A 73 10.22 -11.59 -5.86
N LEU A 74 9.15 -11.97 -6.56
CA LEU A 74 7.81 -12.12 -6.02
C LEU A 74 7.77 -13.16 -4.90
N VAL A 75 8.32 -14.36 -5.16
CA VAL A 75 8.42 -15.42 -4.13
C VAL A 75 9.28 -14.96 -2.95
N LEU A 76 10.37 -14.25 -3.21
CA LEU A 76 11.23 -13.68 -2.17
C LEU A 76 10.44 -12.72 -1.27
N GLY A 77 9.62 -11.85 -1.85
CA GLY A 77 8.72 -10.95 -1.11
C GLY A 77 7.76 -11.70 -0.20
N ILE A 78 7.07 -12.72 -0.73
CA ILE A 78 6.19 -13.59 0.06
C ILE A 78 6.95 -14.24 1.22
N VAL A 79 8.11 -14.84 0.96
CA VAL A 79 8.90 -15.53 1.98
C VAL A 79 9.33 -14.59 3.11
N ILE A 80 9.78 -13.38 2.77
CA ILE A 80 10.20 -12.38 3.77
C ILE A 80 9.02 -12.00 4.68
N VAL A 81 7.84 -11.75 4.12
CA VAL A 81 6.67 -11.39 4.96
C VAL A 81 6.21 -12.57 5.79
N VAL A 82 6.24 -13.80 5.28
CA VAL A 82 5.97 -15.02 6.07
C VAL A 82 6.90 -15.13 7.28
N ILE A 83 8.19 -14.82 7.10
CA ILE A 83 9.17 -14.82 8.19
C ILE A 83 8.82 -13.73 9.22
N ILE A 84 8.53 -12.51 8.76
CA ILE A 84 8.14 -11.39 9.62
C ILE A 84 6.87 -11.73 10.40
N ASP A 85 5.86 -12.32 9.77
CA ASP A 85 4.62 -12.73 10.43
C ASP A 85 4.87 -13.79 11.51
N LYS A 86 5.69 -14.80 11.23
CA LYS A 86 6.07 -15.82 12.23
C LYS A 86 6.78 -15.21 13.43
N ILE A 87 7.76 -14.32 13.20
CA ILE A 87 8.52 -13.66 14.28
C ILE A 87 7.58 -12.79 15.13
N SER A 88 6.69 -12.03 14.48
CA SER A 88 5.69 -11.19 15.15
C SER A 88 4.71 -12.03 15.98
N SER A 89 4.38 -13.23 15.52
CA SER A 89 3.47 -14.16 16.21
C SER A 89 4.08 -14.79 17.47
N LEU A 90 5.42 -14.86 17.54
CA LEU A 90 6.13 -15.40 18.70
C LEU A 90 6.23 -14.40 19.87
N ASN A 91 6.09 -13.11 19.59
CA ASN A 91 6.07 -12.07 20.62
C ASN A 91 4.65 -11.94 21.20
N ASN A 92 4.38 -12.68 22.26
CA ASN A 92 3.09 -12.73 22.97
C ASN A 92 2.67 -11.43 23.68
N ASP A 93 3.46 -10.36 23.59
CA ASP A 93 3.18 -9.06 24.23
C ASP A 93 2.19 -8.17 23.47
N VAL A 94 1.67 -8.60 22.33
CA VAL A 94 0.68 -7.85 21.57
C VAL A 94 -0.70 -8.10 22.16
N ASN A 95 -1.15 -7.17 23.00
CA ASN A 95 -2.34 -7.25 23.88
C ASN A 95 -3.69 -7.45 23.18
N SER A 96 -3.78 -7.52 21.87
CA SER A 96 -5.00 -7.88 21.14
C SER A 96 -4.69 -8.40 19.72
N GLU A 97 -5.54 -9.30 19.23
CA GLU A 97 -5.49 -9.80 17.86
C GLU A 97 -5.55 -8.67 16.81
N TYR A 98 -6.35 -7.64 17.07
CA TYR A 98 -6.44 -6.46 16.19
C TYR A 98 -5.14 -5.65 16.12
N THR A 99 -4.38 -5.57 17.20
CA THR A 99 -3.08 -4.88 17.22
C THR A 99 -2.05 -5.65 16.38
N LYS A 100 -2.06 -7.00 16.44
CA LYS A 100 -1.22 -7.82 15.58
C LYS A 100 -1.55 -7.61 14.11
N VAL A 101 -2.82 -7.66 13.74
CA VAL A 101 -3.27 -7.40 12.36
C VAL A 101 -2.85 -6.01 11.91
N ALA A 102 -3.06 -4.97 12.74
CA ALA A 102 -2.65 -3.61 12.43
C ALA A 102 -1.15 -3.51 12.18
N PHE A 103 -0.33 -4.19 12.98
CA PHE A 103 1.12 -4.21 12.82
C PHE A 103 1.54 -4.90 11.52
N MET A 104 0.97 -6.06 11.19
CA MET A 104 1.27 -6.79 9.96
C MET A 104 0.85 -6.00 8.71
N VAL A 105 -0.35 -5.42 8.72
CA VAL A 105 -0.83 -4.54 7.66
C VAL A 105 0.10 -3.33 7.51
N ALA A 106 0.50 -2.70 8.62
CA ALA A 106 1.41 -1.55 8.59
C ALA A 106 2.77 -1.91 7.98
N ILE A 107 3.38 -3.04 8.36
CA ILE A 107 4.64 -3.50 7.76
C ILE A 107 4.47 -3.80 6.27
N GLY A 108 3.41 -4.51 5.90
CA GLY A 108 3.10 -4.81 4.50
C GLY A 108 3.02 -3.53 3.67
N ILE A 109 2.25 -2.56 4.14
CA ILE A 109 2.10 -1.23 3.52
C ILE A 109 3.45 -0.50 3.44
N MET A 110 4.25 -0.48 4.48
CA MET A 110 5.58 0.16 4.45
C MET A 110 6.52 -0.46 3.40
N LEU A 111 6.48 -1.78 3.26
CA LEU A 111 7.37 -2.50 2.34
C LEU A 111 7.00 -2.30 0.86
N HIS A 112 5.72 -2.13 0.52
CA HIS A 112 5.34 -1.85 -0.86
C HIS A 112 5.32 -0.35 -1.18
N ASN A 113 5.05 0.51 -0.22
CA ASN A 113 5.06 1.96 -0.39
C ASN A 113 6.42 2.50 -0.85
N PHE A 114 7.51 1.89 -0.41
CA PHE A 114 8.84 2.34 -0.83
C PHE A 114 9.10 2.20 -2.34
N PRO A 115 8.89 1.02 -2.99
CA PRO A 115 8.95 0.89 -4.44
C PRO A 115 7.98 1.81 -5.21
N GLU A 116 6.76 2.03 -4.70
CA GLU A 116 5.81 2.94 -5.32
C GLU A 116 6.33 4.38 -5.34
N GLY A 117 6.91 4.81 -4.21
CA GLY A 117 7.62 6.08 -4.16
C GLY A 117 8.74 6.17 -5.20
N LEU A 118 9.55 5.12 -5.35
CA LEU A 118 10.61 5.08 -6.38
C LEU A 118 10.04 5.30 -7.79
N ILE A 119 8.91 4.67 -8.13
CA ILE A 119 8.24 4.84 -9.43
C ILE A 119 7.76 6.29 -9.60
N MET A 120 7.14 6.85 -8.56
CA MET A 120 6.69 8.23 -8.56
C MET A 120 7.84 9.21 -8.84
N GLY A 121 8.94 9.06 -8.10
CA GLY A 121 10.13 9.88 -8.28
C GLY A 121 10.78 9.71 -9.66
N PHE A 122 10.90 8.48 -10.13
CA PHE A 122 11.40 8.15 -11.46
C PHE A 122 10.50 8.73 -12.57
N GLY A 123 9.18 8.72 -12.37
CA GLY A 123 8.23 9.33 -13.30
C GLY A 123 8.52 10.81 -13.54
N PHE A 124 8.83 11.58 -12.49
CA PHE A 124 9.19 13.01 -12.64
C PHE A 124 10.50 13.24 -13.36
N VAL A 125 11.47 12.34 -13.26
CA VAL A 125 12.74 12.44 -14.01
C VAL A 125 12.54 12.13 -15.49
N ASN A 126 11.60 11.25 -15.84
CA ASN A 126 11.32 10.86 -17.21
C ASN A 126 10.25 11.73 -17.90
N GLY A 127 9.59 12.62 -17.17
CA GLY A 127 8.62 13.59 -17.68
C GLY A 127 7.66 14.04 -16.60
N GLU A 128 7.46 15.35 -16.45
CA GLU A 128 6.59 15.91 -15.41
C GLU A 128 5.16 15.34 -15.47
N SER A 129 4.62 15.11 -16.67
CA SER A 129 3.30 14.53 -16.86
C SER A 129 3.20 13.10 -16.33
N LEU A 130 4.22 12.26 -16.55
CA LEU A 130 4.27 10.90 -16.05
C LEU A 130 4.38 10.87 -14.52
N GLY A 131 5.26 11.70 -13.95
CA GLY A 131 5.42 11.82 -12.51
C GLY A 131 4.15 12.28 -11.81
N LEU A 132 3.46 13.28 -12.36
CA LEU A 132 2.19 13.76 -11.83
C LEU A 132 1.09 12.69 -11.89
N LYS A 133 0.99 11.98 -13.02
CA LYS A 133 0.04 10.89 -13.23
C LYS A 133 0.24 9.79 -12.20
N MET A 134 1.46 9.28 -12.04
CA MET A 134 1.80 8.26 -11.04
C MET A 134 1.49 8.75 -9.62
N SER A 135 1.81 10.01 -9.31
CA SER A 135 1.52 10.59 -7.99
C SER A 135 0.02 10.61 -7.66
N ILE A 136 -0.81 10.96 -8.62
CA ILE A 136 -2.28 11.00 -8.43
C ILE A 136 -2.83 9.60 -8.20
N ILE A 137 -2.38 8.62 -8.98
CA ILE A 137 -2.84 7.24 -8.85
C ILE A 137 -2.46 6.68 -7.50
N ILE A 138 -1.18 6.84 -7.11
CA ILE A 138 -0.67 6.39 -5.82
C ILE A 138 -1.45 7.05 -4.69
N ALA A 139 -1.67 8.37 -4.72
CA ALA A 139 -2.46 9.06 -3.71
C ALA A 139 -3.91 8.54 -3.60
N ILE A 140 -4.54 8.18 -4.71
CA ILE A 140 -5.93 7.66 -4.71
C ILE A 140 -6.00 6.26 -4.09
N HIS A 141 -5.11 5.36 -4.46
CA HIS A 141 -5.14 4.00 -3.91
C HIS A 141 -4.64 3.92 -2.45
N ASP A 142 -3.81 4.84 -2.02
CA ASP A 142 -3.35 4.96 -0.63
C ASP A 142 -4.48 5.34 0.35
N VAL A 143 -5.59 5.94 -0.13
CA VAL A 143 -6.73 6.25 0.75
C VAL A 143 -7.34 4.98 1.37
N PRO A 144 -7.70 3.94 0.61
CA PRO A 144 -8.09 2.65 1.18
C PRO A 144 -7.05 2.03 2.12
N GLU A 145 -5.76 2.21 1.84
CA GLU A 145 -4.67 1.69 2.68
C GLU A 145 -4.60 2.38 4.04
N GLY A 146 -4.71 3.69 4.06
CA GLY A 146 -4.82 4.45 5.31
C GLY A 146 -5.99 4.01 6.17
N LEU A 147 -7.13 3.70 5.55
CA LEU A 147 -8.29 3.11 6.23
C LEU A 147 -7.97 1.71 6.75
N ALA A 148 -7.25 0.87 5.98
CA ALA A 148 -6.87 -0.48 6.38
C ALA A 148 -5.92 -0.49 7.60
N VAL A 149 -5.03 0.50 7.73
CA VAL A 149 -4.20 0.71 8.93
C VAL A 149 -5.06 1.19 10.11
N ALA A 150 -5.93 2.17 9.88
CA ALA A 150 -6.69 2.81 10.94
C ALA A 150 -7.75 1.87 11.54
N ALA A 151 -8.45 1.08 10.70
CA ALA A 151 -9.58 0.27 11.11
C ALA A 151 -9.27 -0.73 12.27
N PRO A 152 -8.25 -1.59 12.19
CA PRO A 152 -7.93 -2.51 13.29
C PRO A 152 -7.43 -1.77 14.54
N LEU A 153 -6.71 -0.65 14.41
CA LEU A 153 -6.26 0.17 15.54
C LEU A 153 -7.43 0.82 16.27
N MET A 154 -8.46 1.26 15.54
CA MET A 154 -9.69 1.77 16.14
C MET A 154 -10.42 0.69 16.93
N LEU A 155 -10.51 -0.52 16.40
CA LEU A 155 -11.13 -1.66 17.09
C LEU A 155 -10.35 -2.06 18.35
N SER A 156 -9.04 -1.84 18.38
CA SER A 156 -8.19 -2.04 19.57
C SER A 156 -8.29 -0.90 20.59
N GLY A 157 -9.11 0.13 20.35
CA GLY A 157 -9.26 1.27 21.24
C GLY A 157 -8.06 2.21 21.31
N VAL A 158 -7.19 2.18 20.28
CA VAL A 158 -6.03 3.08 20.19
C VAL A 158 -6.51 4.52 20.01
N LYS A 159 -5.86 5.48 20.71
CA LYS A 159 -6.21 6.90 20.61
C LYS A 159 -6.01 7.44 19.19
N ASN A 160 -6.94 8.26 18.70
CA ASN A 160 -6.95 8.83 17.35
C ASN A 160 -5.60 9.45 16.95
N ARG A 161 -4.94 10.20 17.84
CA ARG A 161 -3.62 10.80 17.56
C ARG A 161 -2.54 9.74 17.27
N LYS A 162 -2.58 8.59 17.96
CA LYS A 162 -1.64 7.49 17.71
C LYS A 162 -1.96 6.78 16.40
N ILE A 163 -3.25 6.63 16.06
CA ILE A 163 -3.67 6.07 14.76
C ILE A 163 -3.10 6.91 13.61
N LEU A 164 -3.30 8.23 13.65
CA LEU A 164 -2.77 9.15 12.65
C LEU A 164 -1.23 9.13 12.60
N PHE A 165 -0.57 9.03 13.75
CA PHE A 165 0.88 8.92 13.80
C PHE A 165 1.38 7.62 13.17
N TYR A 166 0.73 6.49 13.42
CA TYR A 166 1.10 5.22 12.79
C TYR A 166 0.83 5.23 11.28
N ALA A 167 -0.29 5.79 10.84
CA ALA A 167 -0.57 5.99 9.42
C ALA A 167 0.49 6.89 8.74
N PHE A 168 0.91 7.95 9.41
CA PHE A 168 2.02 8.78 8.93
C PHE A 168 3.31 7.97 8.78
N LEU A 169 3.65 7.14 9.75
CA LEU A 169 4.84 6.28 9.68
C LEU A 169 4.75 5.27 8.52
N THR A 170 3.57 4.72 8.23
CA THR A 170 3.39 3.78 7.11
C THR A 170 3.50 4.46 5.75
N ALA A 171 3.16 5.74 5.64
CA ALA A 171 3.29 6.53 4.42
C ALA A 171 4.70 7.08 4.17
N LEU A 172 5.56 7.18 5.19
CA LEU A 172 6.92 7.73 5.04
C LEU A 172 7.77 7.02 3.99
N PRO A 173 7.75 5.68 3.86
CA PRO A 173 8.53 4.99 2.84
C PRO A 173 8.22 5.45 1.42
N THR A 174 6.97 5.80 1.08
CA THR A 174 6.61 6.35 -0.22
C THR A 174 7.31 7.68 -0.47
N ALA A 175 7.29 8.58 0.50
CA ALA A 175 7.99 9.87 0.39
C ALA A 175 9.51 9.69 0.24
N ILE A 176 10.11 8.80 1.04
CA ILE A 176 11.54 8.49 0.97
C ILE A 176 11.87 7.87 -0.39
N GLY A 177 11.05 6.92 -0.87
CA GLY A 177 11.19 6.31 -2.19
C GLY A 177 11.12 7.35 -3.31
N ALA A 178 10.16 8.28 -3.25
CA ALA A 178 10.02 9.34 -4.24
C ALA A 178 11.26 10.25 -4.32
N TRP A 179 11.78 10.65 -3.17
CA TRP A 179 13.00 11.47 -3.12
C TRP A 179 14.23 10.72 -3.65
N LEU A 180 14.36 9.46 -3.31
CA LEU A 180 15.44 8.61 -3.85
C LEU A 180 15.26 8.38 -5.35
N GLY A 181 14.04 8.16 -5.85
CA GLY A 181 13.74 8.02 -7.27
C GLY A 181 14.12 9.26 -8.08
N ILE A 182 13.84 10.47 -7.56
CA ILE A 182 14.28 11.73 -8.17
C ILE A 182 15.80 11.86 -8.12
N TYR A 183 16.44 11.53 -7.00
CA TYR A 183 17.88 11.69 -6.81
C TYR A 183 18.70 10.73 -7.68
N ILE A 184 18.30 9.45 -7.72
CA ILE A 184 19.01 8.39 -8.45
C ILE A 184 18.82 8.53 -9.97
N GLY A 185 17.75 9.17 -10.42
CA GLY A 185 17.41 9.62 -11.80
C GLY A 185 17.66 8.68 -12.98
N SER A 186 18.47 7.65 -12.77
CA SER A 186 18.84 6.62 -13.74
C SER A 186 18.91 5.23 -13.09
N ILE A 187 17.92 4.91 -12.24
CA ILE A 187 17.81 3.54 -11.73
C ILE A 187 17.73 2.63 -12.93
N SER A 188 18.57 1.59 -12.94
CA SER A 188 18.46 0.50 -13.89
C SER A 188 17.02 0.00 -13.88
N THR A 189 16.37 -0.03 -15.03
CA THR A 189 15.00 -0.56 -15.20
C THR A 189 14.85 -1.94 -14.57
N VAL A 190 15.93 -2.72 -14.57
CA VAL A 190 16.01 -4.04 -13.94
C VAL A 190 15.90 -3.94 -12.41
N ILE A 191 16.56 -2.98 -11.76
CA ILE A 191 16.45 -2.79 -10.30
C ILE A 191 15.02 -2.39 -9.93
N LEU A 192 14.42 -1.50 -10.70
CA LEU A 192 13.02 -1.09 -10.51
C LEU A 192 12.09 -2.31 -10.66
N GLY A 193 12.21 -3.08 -11.74
CA GLY A 193 11.39 -4.27 -11.94
C GLY A 193 11.54 -5.32 -10.83
N ASN A 194 12.76 -5.53 -10.32
CA ASN A 194 12.98 -6.40 -9.16
C ASN A 194 12.28 -5.89 -7.89
N ALA A 195 12.31 -4.57 -7.65
CA ALA A 195 11.63 -3.96 -6.50
C ALA A 195 10.10 -4.07 -6.62
N LEU A 196 9.55 -3.87 -7.83
CA LEU A 196 8.12 -4.06 -8.11
C LEU A 196 7.68 -5.51 -7.90
N ALA A 197 8.45 -6.46 -8.41
CA ALA A 197 8.18 -7.89 -8.21
C ALA A 197 8.19 -8.28 -6.73
N PHE A 198 9.19 -7.80 -5.98
CA PHE A 198 9.28 -8.00 -4.55
C PHE A 198 8.09 -7.41 -3.81
N ALA A 199 7.75 -6.15 -4.07
CA ALA A 199 6.58 -5.48 -3.49
C ALA A 199 5.27 -6.21 -3.81
N SER A 200 5.11 -6.70 -5.04
CA SER A 200 3.95 -7.50 -5.45
C SER A 200 3.80 -8.76 -4.59
N GLY A 201 4.90 -9.45 -4.29
CA GLY A 201 4.88 -10.62 -3.41
C GLY A 201 4.47 -10.27 -1.97
N VAL A 202 5.00 -9.18 -1.43
CA VAL A 202 4.62 -8.65 -0.12
C VAL A 202 3.13 -8.32 -0.08
N MET A 203 2.63 -7.57 -1.06
CA MET A 203 1.23 -7.16 -1.14
C MET A 203 0.29 -8.37 -1.26
N LEU A 204 0.61 -9.36 -2.09
CA LEU A 204 -0.21 -10.58 -2.21
C LEU A 204 -0.35 -11.28 -0.86
N TYR A 205 0.74 -11.42 -0.10
CA TYR A 205 0.66 -12.02 1.24
C TYR A 205 -0.23 -11.21 2.18
N VAL A 206 -0.06 -9.89 2.24
CA VAL A 206 -0.88 -9.01 3.11
C VAL A 206 -2.35 -9.07 2.73
N ILE A 207 -2.68 -9.05 1.44
CA ILE A 207 -4.06 -9.12 0.95
C ILE A 207 -4.73 -10.44 1.37
N TYR A 208 -4.09 -11.58 1.06
CA TYR A 208 -4.68 -12.91 1.30
C TYR A 208 -4.48 -13.41 2.73
N GLY A 209 -3.38 -13.08 3.37
CA GLY A 209 -3.05 -13.51 4.73
C GLY A 209 -3.73 -12.68 5.81
N GLU A 210 -3.95 -11.37 5.57
CA GLU A 210 -4.44 -10.47 6.61
C GLU A 210 -5.74 -9.75 6.20
N MET A 211 -5.75 -9.01 5.08
CA MET A 211 -6.85 -8.09 4.79
C MET A 211 -8.17 -8.80 4.45
N ILE A 212 -8.15 -9.79 3.54
CA ILE A 212 -9.35 -10.56 3.19
C ILE A 212 -9.86 -11.36 4.40
N PRO A 213 -9.04 -12.11 5.15
CA PRO A 213 -9.48 -12.77 6.38
C PRO A 213 -10.06 -11.79 7.40
N GLN A 214 -9.43 -10.64 7.63
CA GLN A 214 -9.91 -9.61 8.54
C GLN A 214 -11.26 -9.02 8.09
N SER A 215 -11.42 -8.72 6.80
CA SER A 215 -12.70 -8.28 6.23
C SER A 215 -13.81 -9.28 6.52
N LYS A 216 -13.55 -10.58 6.28
CA LYS A 216 -14.52 -11.68 6.53
C LYS A 216 -14.78 -11.88 8.02
N LYS A 217 -13.79 -11.74 8.89
CA LYS A 217 -13.96 -11.84 10.34
C LYS A 217 -14.82 -10.72 10.91
N LEU A 218 -14.69 -9.50 10.38
CA LEU A 218 -15.51 -8.35 10.75
C LEU A 218 -16.94 -8.49 10.24
N TRP A 219 -17.10 -8.94 8.99
CA TRP A 219 -18.40 -9.10 8.36
C TRP A 219 -18.38 -10.20 7.28
N ALA A 220 -18.87 -11.39 7.60
CA ALA A 220 -18.94 -12.54 6.69
C ALA A 220 -20.10 -12.45 5.66
N GLY A 221 -20.80 -11.32 5.60
CA GLY A 221 -21.94 -11.13 4.69
C GLY A 221 -21.55 -10.94 3.22
N THR A 222 -22.51 -11.06 2.34
CA THR A 222 -22.36 -10.88 0.88
C THR A 222 -21.76 -9.50 0.52
N THR A 223 -22.06 -8.46 1.30
CA THR A 223 -21.57 -7.10 1.04
C THR A 223 -20.05 -6.99 1.16
N SER A 224 -19.40 -7.76 2.04
CA SER A 224 -17.93 -7.80 2.11
C SER A 224 -17.33 -8.39 0.82
N THR A 225 -17.95 -9.45 0.27
CA THR A 225 -17.52 -10.01 -1.02
C THR A 225 -17.75 -9.02 -2.16
N LEU A 226 -18.91 -8.35 -2.18
CA LEU A 226 -19.18 -7.28 -3.16
C LEU A 226 -18.19 -6.13 -3.03
N GLY A 227 -17.80 -5.77 -1.80
CA GLY A 227 -16.75 -4.78 -1.57
C GLY A 227 -15.43 -5.17 -2.26
N ILE A 228 -14.96 -6.40 -2.08
CA ILE A 228 -13.74 -6.92 -2.74
C ILE A 228 -13.89 -6.82 -4.27
N LEU A 229 -15.01 -7.29 -4.82
CA LEU A 229 -15.24 -7.27 -6.27
C LEU A 229 -15.31 -5.84 -6.83
N LEU A 230 -15.95 -4.91 -6.14
CA LEU A 230 -15.99 -3.51 -6.52
C LEU A 230 -14.59 -2.87 -6.46
N GLY A 231 -13.77 -3.23 -5.47
CA GLY A 231 -12.38 -2.82 -5.40
C GLY A 231 -11.60 -3.29 -6.62
N ILE A 232 -11.73 -4.58 -7.01
CA ILE A 232 -11.08 -5.13 -8.21
C ILE A 232 -11.53 -4.38 -9.46
N ILE A 233 -12.83 -4.14 -9.61
CA ILE A 233 -13.38 -3.42 -10.79
C ILE A 233 -12.84 -2.00 -10.85
N LEU A 234 -12.82 -1.27 -9.72
CA LEU A 234 -12.28 0.08 -9.69
C LEU A 234 -10.79 0.09 -10.01
N GLY A 235 -10.01 -0.82 -9.45
CA GLY A 235 -8.60 -0.94 -9.76
C GLY A 235 -8.35 -1.24 -11.24
N LEU A 236 -9.13 -2.14 -11.86
CA LEU A 236 -9.08 -2.38 -13.30
C LEU A 236 -9.39 -1.11 -14.13
N ILE A 237 -10.35 -0.32 -13.69
CA ILE A 237 -10.66 0.96 -14.37
C ILE A 237 -9.46 1.90 -14.23
N MET A 238 -8.87 2.02 -13.05
CA MET A 238 -7.72 2.89 -12.79
C MET A 238 -6.49 2.49 -13.60
N THR A 239 -6.17 1.20 -13.67
CA THR A 239 -5.01 0.70 -14.43
C THR A 239 -5.17 0.86 -15.94
N ASN A 240 -6.41 0.81 -16.47
CA ASN A 240 -6.67 0.96 -17.91
C ASN A 240 -6.98 2.41 -18.35
N ALA A 241 -7.38 3.29 -17.42
CA ALA A 241 -7.69 4.70 -17.75
C ALA A 241 -6.41 5.57 -17.88
N ILE A 242 -5.25 4.97 -17.70
CA ILE A 242 -3.94 5.60 -17.63
C ILE A 242 -3.00 5.02 -18.66
#